data_55b9315ed79f9bc2cea26e0699c0c2cf
#
_entry.id   55b9315ed79f9bc2cea26e0699c0c2cf
#
_cell.length_a   1.000
_cell.length_b   1.000
_cell.length_c   1.000
_cell.angle_alpha   90.00
_cell.angle_beta   90.00
_cell.angle_gamma   90.00
#
_symmetry.space_group_name_H-M   'P 1'
#
loop_
_entity.id
_entity.type
_entity.pdbx_description
1 polymer ?
#
loop_
_entity_poly.entity_id
_entity_poly.type
_entity_poly.pdbx_seq_one_letter_code
_entity_poly.pdbx_strand_id
1 'polypeptide(L)'
;MALAAARDLLIESGPQSVTLKAVAGRIGRTHANLLHHFGSASGLQKALAAYLSDEVCGVIAQAIMKTRSGEGTVRDIVDLTFDAFDKQGAAALWSWMMLTGNEDALDPIVDAIHALVDDIGEGGHEDHEMHEDTLALVLMALGDALIGERLSGSLDLARNSARDMAERQLGHALERWKQEHEA
;
A
#
# COMPACT_ATOMS: atom_id res chain seq x y z
N MET A 1 15.51 -3.81 11.41
CA MET A 1 15.21 -4.66 12.60
C MET A 1 13.98 -4.14 13.36
N ALA A 2 13.93 -2.89 13.86
CA ALA A 2 12.77 -2.39 14.64
C ALA A 2 11.49 -2.31 13.79
N LEU A 3 11.56 -1.75 12.58
CA LEU A 3 10.40 -1.62 11.68
C LEU A 3 9.89 -2.99 11.17
N ALA A 4 10.80 -3.95 10.91
CA ALA A 4 10.38 -5.32 10.59
C ALA A 4 9.61 -5.96 11.76
N ALA A 5 10.08 -5.79 13.01
CA ALA A 5 9.36 -6.27 14.20
C ALA A 5 8.03 -5.53 14.41
N ALA A 6 7.95 -4.25 14.06
CA ALA A 6 6.70 -3.47 14.10
C ALA A 6 5.70 -3.97 13.05
N ARG A 7 6.16 -4.29 11.82
CA ARG A 7 5.36 -4.92 10.78
C ARG A 7 4.79 -6.26 11.23
N ASP A 8 5.64 -7.12 11.79
CA ASP A 8 5.20 -8.43 12.30
C ASP A 8 4.10 -8.27 13.37
N LEU A 9 4.26 -7.32 14.30
CA LEU A 9 3.23 -7.01 15.29
C LEU A 9 1.93 -6.49 14.66
N LEU A 10 2.04 -5.63 13.65
CA LEU A 10 0.88 -5.13 12.88
C LEU A 10 0.07 -6.29 12.28
N ILE A 11 0.75 -7.21 11.62
CA ILE A 11 0.12 -8.35 10.93
C ILE A 11 -0.45 -9.36 11.94
N GLU A 12 0.30 -9.68 12.99
CA GLU A 12 -0.10 -10.68 13.98
C GLU A 12 -1.22 -10.23 14.92
N SER A 13 -1.23 -8.95 15.30
CA SER A 13 -2.05 -8.47 16.42
C SER A 13 -2.73 -7.12 16.17
N GLY A 14 -2.64 -6.59 14.95
CA GLY A 14 -3.26 -5.33 14.55
C GLY A 14 -2.49 -4.08 14.99
N PRO A 15 -2.90 -2.89 14.50
CA PRO A 15 -2.16 -1.64 14.65
C PRO A 15 -2.04 -1.17 16.10
N GLN A 16 -2.99 -1.49 16.96
CA GLN A 16 -2.96 -1.17 18.40
C GLN A 16 -1.81 -1.87 19.15
N SER A 17 -1.28 -2.96 18.59
CA SER A 17 -0.14 -3.69 19.15
C SER A 17 1.21 -3.03 18.84
N VAL A 18 1.26 -2.14 17.86
CA VAL A 18 2.48 -1.45 17.41
C VAL A 18 2.83 -0.33 18.39
N THR A 19 3.43 -0.71 19.51
CA THR A 19 3.88 0.21 20.57
C THR A 19 5.40 0.15 20.74
N LEU A 20 6.00 1.26 21.20
CA LEU A 20 7.45 1.29 21.50
C LEU A 20 7.86 0.17 22.44
N LYS A 21 7.02 -0.16 23.45
CA LYS A 21 7.30 -1.22 24.42
C LYS A 21 7.27 -2.61 23.78
N ALA A 22 6.26 -2.89 22.95
CA ALA A 22 6.12 -4.20 22.31
C ALA A 22 7.23 -4.44 21.29
N VAL A 23 7.55 -3.43 20.46
CA VAL A 23 8.66 -3.50 19.51
C VAL A 23 10.00 -3.66 20.21
N ALA A 24 10.26 -2.88 21.29
CA ALA A 24 11.47 -3.00 22.08
C ALA A 24 11.64 -4.41 22.67
N GLY A 25 10.57 -4.97 23.25
CA GLY A 25 10.58 -6.33 23.79
C GLY A 25 10.90 -7.38 22.72
N ARG A 26 10.33 -7.26 21.53
CA ARG A 26 10.52 -8.21 20.41
C ARG A 26 11.98 -8.24 19.90
N ILE A 27 12.67 -7.09 19.91
CA ILE A 27 14.07 -6.99 19.41
C ILE A 27 15.14 -6.99 20.52
N GLY A 28 14.75 -7.26 21.77
CA GLY A 28 15.67 -7.29 22.91
C GLY A 28 16.29 -5.92 23.24
N ARG A 29 15.53 -4.84 23.06
CA ARG A 29 15.94 -3.47 23.38
C ARG A 29 15.05 -2.90 24.48
N THR A 30 15.46 -1.75 25.05
CA THR A 30 14.67 -1.05 26.07
C THR A 30 13.68 -0.09 25.43
N HIS A 31 12.56 0.18 26.11
CA HIS A 31 11.60 1.22 25.70
C HIS A 31 12.28 2.58 25.51
N ALA A 32 13.22 2.96 26.41
CA ALA A 32 13.95 4.22 26.33
C ALA A 32 14.79 4.33 25.03
N ASN A 33 15.37 3.22 24.57
CA ASN A 33 16.12 3.19 23.31
C ASN A 33 15.21 3.47 22.11
N LEU A 34 14.04 2.84 22.06
CA LEU A 34 13.06 3.07 20.98
C LEU A 34 12.46 4.47 21.05
N LEU A 35 12.17 4.97 22.26
CA LEU A 35 11.68 6.33 22.48
C LEU A 35 12.70 7.37 22.01
N HIS A 36 13.99 7.16 22.30
CA HIS A 36 15.06 8.03 21.80
C HIS A 36 15.13 8.03 20.25
N HIS A 37 14.93 6.86 19.63
CA HIS A 37 15.05 6.72 18.17
C HIS A 37 13.83 7.27 17.41
N PHE A 38 12.61 6.98 17.88
CA PHE A 38 11.37 7.34 17.19
C PHE A 38 10.66 8.56 17.79
N GLY A 39 11.08 9.04 18.93
CA GLY A 39 10.53 10.19 19.64
C GLY A 39 9.18 9.93 20.33
N SER A 40 8.27 9.16 19.70
CA SER A 40 6.94 8.87 20.20
C SER A 40 6.36 7.59 19.57
N ALA A 41 5.19 7.15 20.05
CA ALA A 41 4.43 6.08 19.40
C ALA A 41 3.97 6.49 17.99
N SER A 42 3.55 7.74 17.82
CA SER A 42 3.22 8.32 16.50
C SER A 42 4.44 8.32 15.57
N GLY A 43 5.62 8.70 16.06
CA GLY A 43 6.86 8.65 15.27
C GLY A 43 7.23 7.23 14.83
N LEU A 44 7.01 6.21 15.68
CA LEU A 44 7.18 4.81 15.28
C LEU A 44 6.18 4.41 14.20
N GLN A 45 4.91 4.82 14.31
CA GLN A 45 3.87 4.52 13.33
C GLN A 45 4.16 5.19 11.99
N LYS A 46 4.57 6.47 12.01
CA LYS A 46 4.99 7.20 10.80
C LYS A 46 6.19 6.52 10.12
N ALA A 47 7.18 6.10 10.89
CA ALA A 47 8.35 5.38 10.35
C ALA A 47 7.96 3.99 9.80
N LEU A 48 6.99 3.31 10.42
CA LEU A 48 6.46 2.04 9.91
C LEU A 48 5.70 2.25 8.61
N ALA A 49 4.87 3.30 8.52
CA ALA A 49 4.15 3.65 7.30
C ALA A 49 5.12 3.89 6.14
N ALA A 50 6.17 4.71 6.34
CA ALA A 50 7.22 4.94 5.35
C ALA A 50 7.90 3.63 4.92
N TYR A 51 8.30 2.81 5.88
CA TYR A 51 8.96 1.53 5.61
C TYR A 51 8.10 0.58 4.76
N LEU A 52 6.81 0.46 5.08
CA LEU A 52 5.87 -0.38 4.32
C LEU A 52 5.65 0.17 2.91
N SER A 53 5.53 1.49 2.79
CA SER A 53 5.32 2.15 1.50
C SER A 53 6.52 1.94 0.57
N ASP A 54 7.74 2.12 1.07
CA ASP A 54 8.97 1.92 0.28
C ASP A 54 9.07 0.47 -0.21
N GLU A 55 8.81 -0.53 0.66
CA GLU A 55 8.82 -1.94 0.25
C GLU A 55 7.76 -2.24 -0.82
N VAL A 56 6.52 -1.80 -0.61
CA VAL A 56 5.39 -2.07 -1.52
C VAL A 56 5.57 -1.36 -2.85
N CYS A 57 5.87 -0.06 -2.85
CA CYS A 57 6.06 0.72 -4.07
C CYS A 57 7.22 0.17 -4.90
N GLY A 58 8.31 -0.26 -4.27
CA GLY A 58 9.43 -0.89 -4.98
C GLY A 58 9.05 -2.20 -5.70
N VAL A 59 8.22 -3.04 -5.09
CA VAL A 59 7.74 -4.28 -5.71
C VAL A 59 6.73 -4.01 -6.82
N ILE A 60 5.82 -3.05 -6.61
CA ILE A 60 4.84 -2.63 -7.63
C ILE A 60 5.54 -2.03 -8.84
N ALA A 61 6.55 -1.14 -8.65
CA ALA A 61 7.34 -0.58 -9.74
C ALA A 61 7.95 -1.67 -10.62
N GLN A 62 8.55 -2.70 -10.01
CA GLN A 62 9.11 -3.83 -10.74
C GLN A 62 8.05 -4.61 -11.51
N ALA A 63 6.86 -4.82 -10.93
CA ALA A 63 5.76 -5.51 -11.59
C ALA A 63 5.25 -4.71 -12.81
N ILE A 64 5.16 -3.38 -12.71
CA ILE A 64 4.76 -2.50 -13.82
C ILE A 64 5.78 -2.58 -14.95
N MET A 65 7.08 -2.49 -14.64
CA MET A 65 8.14 -2.59 -15.66
C MET A 65 8.11 -3.94 -16.38
N LYS A 66 7.93 -5.05 -15.64
CA LYS A 66 7.77 -6.39 -16.24
C LYS A 66 6.53 -6.50 -17.12
N THR A 67 5.41 -5.90 -16.71
CA THR A 67 4.16 -5.92 -17.48
C THR A 67 4.32 -5.14 -18.78
N ARG A 68 5.00 -3.98 -18.75
CA ARG A 68 5.33 -3.20 -19.94
C ARG A 68 6.25 -3.94 -20.91
N SER A 69 7.22 -4.70 -20.41
CA SER A 69 8.12 -5.53 -21.23
C SER A 69 7.49 -6.85 -21.72
N GLY A 70 6.26 -7.16 -21.31
CA GLY A 70 5.56 -8.40 -21.69
C GLY A 70 5.96 -9.63 -20.83
N GLU A 71 6.76 -9.46 -19.78
CA GLU A 71 7.19 -10.53 -18.87
C GLU A 71 6.28 -10.70 -17.64
N GLY A 72 5.35 -9.75 -17.41
CA GLY A 72 4.39 -9.73 -16.30
C GLY A 72 2.96 -9.57 -16.76
N THR A 73 2.03 -9.57 -15.82
CA THR A 73 0.61 -9.39 -16.07
C THR A 73 0.04 -8.21 -15.28
N VAL A 74 -1.05 -7.62 -15.76
CA VAL A 74 -1.81 -6.60 -15.02
C VAL A 74 -2.29 -7.18 -13.68
N ARG A 75 -2.64 -8.47 -13.65
CA ARG A 75 -3.08 -9.15 -12.44
C ARG A 75 -2.00 -9.15 -11.34
N ASP A 76 -0.74 -9.26 -11.69
CA ASP A 76 0.36 -9.22 -10.71
C ASP A 76 0.39 -7.86 -9.99
N ILE A 77 0.19 -6.74 -10.72
CA ILE A 77 0.13 -5.39 -10.14
C ILE A 77 -1.06 -5.27 -9.19
N VAL A 78 -2.24 -5.73 -9.64
CA VAL A 78 -3.47 -5.70 -8.83
C VAL A 78 -3.30 -6.51 -7.55
N ASP A 79 -2.83 -7.75 -7.64
CA ASP A 79 -2.69 -8.63 -6.49
C ASP A 79 -1.66 -8.09 -5.49
N LEU A 80 -0.55 -7.52 -5.95
CA LEU A 80 0.43 -6.87 -5.08
C LEU A 80 -0.17 -5.67 -4.34
N THR A 81 -0.93 -4.83 -5.03
CA THR A 81 -1.57 -3.65 -4.42
C THR A 81 -2.63 -4.06 -3.41
N PHE A 82 -3.53 -4.96 -3.76
CA PHE A 82 -4.58 -5.42 -2.84
C PHE A 82 -3.99 -6.16 -1.64
N ASP A 83 -2.96 -6.99 -1.83
CA ASP A 83 -2.30 -7.70 -0.74
C ASP A 83 -1.55 -6.76 0.20
N ALA A 84 -1.03 -5.64 -0.29
CA ALA A 84 -0.43 -4.61 0.56
C ALA A 84 -1.45 -4.01 1.55
N PHE A 85 -2.65 -3.71 1.09
CA PHE A 85 -3.71 -3.18 1.96
C PHE A 85 -4.32 -4.25 2.87
N ASP A 86 -4.59 -5.45 2.37
CA ASP A 86 -5.22 -6.54 3.11
C ASP A 86 -4.20 -7.31 3.97
N LYS A 87 -3.33 -8.12 3.35
CA LYS A 87 -2.46 -9.08 4.03
C LYS A 87 -1.29 -8.44 4.76
N GLN A 88 -0.76 -7.32 4.26
CA GLN A 88 0.36 -6.61 4.90
C GLN A 88 -0.10 -5.56 5.91
N GLY A 89 -1.42 -5.37 6.07
CA GLY A 89 -2.01 -4.57 7.12
C GLY A 89 -2.01 -3.06 6.88
N ALA A 90 -1.71 -2.59 5.67
CA ALA A 90 -1.69 -1.15 5.37
C ALA A 90 -3.06 -0.49 5.60
N ALA A 91 -4.17 -1.15 5.23
CA ALA A 91 -5.52 -0.62 5.46
C ALA A 91 -5.85 -0.52 6.96
N ALA A 92 -5.46 -1.52 7.76
CA ALA A 92 -5.66 -1.49 9.20
C ALA A 92 -4.85 -0.37 9.87
N LEU A 93 -3.59 -0.20 9.47
CA LEU A 93 -2.73 0.87 9.96
C LEU A 93 -3.28 2.24 9.58
N TRP A 94 -3.68 2.43 8.32
CA TRP A 94 -4.29 3.66 7.79
C TRP A 94 -5.53 4.05 8.60
N SER A 95 -6.49 3.13 8.73
CA SER A 95 -7.72 3.37 9.47
C SER A 95 -7.46 3.71 10.93
N TRP A 96 -6.51 3.03 11.57
CA TRP A 96 -6.10 3.31 12.94
C TRP A 96 -5.53 4.71 13.11
N MET A 97 -4.65 5.14 12.21
CA MET A 97 -4.05 6.47 12.24
C MET A 97 -5.10 7.56 12.10
N MET A 98 -6.02 7.43 11.16
CA MET A 98 -7.15 8.37 11.00
C MET A 98 -8.02 8.44 12.25
N LEU A 99 -8.41 7.29 12.82
CA LEU A 99 -9.28 7.23 14.00
C LEU A 99 -8.62 7.79 15.26
N THR A 100 -7.29 7.77 15.34
CA THR A 100 -6.53 8.28 16.49
C THR A 100 -6.06 9.72 16.31
N GLY A 101 -6.46 10.41 15.22
CA GLY A 101 -6.07 11.78 14.93
C GLY A 101 -4.58 11.94 14.59
N ASN A 102 -3.96 10.89 14.05
CA ASN A 102 -2.56 10.87 13.65
C ASN A 102 -2.42 10.87 12.12
N GLU A 103 -3.17 11.76 11.47
CA GLU A 103 -3.28 11.82 10.01
C GLU A 103 -1.94 12.13 9.34
N ASP A 104 -1.12 13.00 9.93
CA ASP A 104 0.23 13.34 9.42
C ASP A 104 1.15 12.12 9.27
N ALA A 105 0.84 11.01 9.94
CA ALA A 105 1.61 9.78 9.80
C ALA A 105 1.30 9.01 8.51
N LEU A 106 0.27 9.42 7.76
CA LEU A 106 -0.09 8.89 6.44
C LEU A 106 0.70 9.56 5.30
N ASP A 107 1.24 10.77 5.52
CA ASP A 107 2.00 11.49 4.49
C ASP A 107 3.03 10.61 3.77
N PRO A 108 3.84 9.77 4.46
CA PRO A 108 4.82 8.93 3.78
C PRO A 108 4.21 7.92 2.80
N ILE A 109 2.97 7.48 3.04
CA ILE A 109 2.27 6.55 2.14
C ILE A 109 1.85 7.30 0.87
N VAL A 110 1.25 8.47 1.06
CA VAL A 110 0.78 9.31 -0.06
C VAL A 110 1.98 9.78 -0.89
N ASP A 111 3.05 10.24 -0.24
CA ASP A 111 4.28 10.69 -0.89
C ASP A 111 4.95 9.56 -1.69
N ALA A 112 5.00 8.33 -1.14
CA ALA A 112 5.58 7.18 -1.82
C ALA A 112 4.76 6.75 -3.05
N ILE A 113 3.42 6.78 -2.96
CA ILE A 113 2.54 6.52 -4.11
C ILE A 113 2.74 7.58 -5.20
N HIS A 114 2.80 8.85 -4.81
CA HIS A 114 3.04 9.96 -5.72
C HIS A 114 4.39 9.83 -6.43
N ALA A 115 5.46 9.61 -5.67
CA ALA A 115 6.80 9.41 -6.22
C ALA A 115 6.85 8.20 -7.19
N LEU A 116 6.17 7.10 -6.84
CA LEU A 116 6.07 5.93 -7.72
C LEU A 116 5.43 6.30 -9.06
N VAL A 117 4.31 7.04 -9.04
CA VAL A 117 3.59 7.44 -10.26
C VAL A 117 4.44 8.37 -11.12
N ASP A 118 5.10 9.35 -10.51
CA ASP A 118 6.00 10.26 -11.22
C ASP A 118 7.20 9.53 -11.85
N ASP A 119 7.75 8.53 -11.16
CA ASP A 119 8.91 7.75 -11.64
C ASP A 119 8.56 6.80 -12.80
N ILE A 120 7.34 6.26 -12.83
CA ILE A 120 6.90 5.32 -13.87
C ILE A 120 6.12 6.01 -14.99
N GLY A 121 5.58 7.20 -14.77
CA GLY A 121 4.89 8.03 -15.75
C GLY A 121 5.91 8.69 -16.70
N GLU A 122 5.70 8.55 -18.01
CA GLU A 122 6.59 9.18 -19.00
C GLU A 122 6.34 10.69 -19.11
N GLY A 123 5.13 11.13 -18.78
CA GLY A 123 4.77 12.54 -18.64
C GLY A 123 5.11 13.13 -17.26
N GLY A 124 5.64 12.32 -16.34
CA GLY A 124 5.84 12.74 -14.96
C GLY A 124 4.52 13.23 -14.35
N HIS A 125 4.54 14.36 -13.68
CA HIS A 125 3.37 14.94 -13.00
C HIS A 125 2.22 15.39 -13.96
N GLU A 126 2.45 15.44 -15.27
CA GLU A 126 1.45 15.81 -16.27
C GLU A 126 0.63 14.61 -16.77
N ASP A 127 0.97 13.37 -16.40
CA ASP A 127 0.23 12.16 -16.76
C ASP A 127 -1.01 11.97 -15.88
N HIS A 128 -2.05 12.76 -16.17
CA HIS A 128 -3.31 12.73 -15.43
C HIS A 128 -4.03 11.38 -15.49
N GLU A 129 -3.94 10.65 -16.61
CA GLU A 129 -4.61 9.35 -16.76
C GLU A 129 -3.99 8.31 -15.80
N MET A 130 -2.67 8.28 -15.70
CA MET A 130 -1.99 7.39 -14.74
C MET A 130 -2.32 7.75 -13.29
N HIS A 131 -2.46 9.03 -12.96
CA HIS A 131 -2.88 9.47 -11.63
C HIS A 131 -4.30 9.01 -11.31
N GLU A 132 -5.24 9.12 -12.26
CA GLU A 132 -6.62 8.65 -12.09
C GLU A 132 -6.70 7.13 -11.92
N ASP A 133 -5.98 6.36 -12.74
CA ASP A 133 -5.94 4.90 -12.64
C ASP A 133 -5.30 4.44 -11.31
N THR A 134 -4.26 5.13 -10.84
CA THR A 134 -3.64 4.88 -9.53
C THR A 134 -4.60 5.19 -8.39
N LEU A 135 -5.28 6.34 -8.43
CA LEU A 135 -6.28 6.71 -7.43
C LEU A 135 -7.38 5.65 -7.34
N ALA A 136 -7.92 5.22 -8.48
CA ALA A 136 -8.96 4.21 -8.53
C ALA A 136 -8.48 2.87 -7.95
N LEU A 137 -7.27 2.42 -8.32
CA LEU A 137 -6.69 1.17 -7.82
C LEU A 137 -6.49 1.20 -6.30
N VAL A 138 -5.91 2.29 -5.77
CA VAL A 138 -5.67 2.47 -4.33
C VAL A 138 -6.98 2.48 -3.55
N LEU A 139 -7.99 3.24 -4.03
CA LEU A 139 -9.31 3.30 -3.37
C LEU A 139 -10.04 1.95 -3.42
N MET A 140 -9.96 1.21 -4.53
CA MET A 140 -10.53 -0.14 -4.62
C MET A 140 -9.83 -1.10 -3.65
N ALA A 141 -8.50 -1.10 -3.59
CA ALA A 141 -7.74 -1.98 -2.70
C ALA A 141 -7.99 -1.67 -1.23
N LEU A 142 -8.00 -0.38 -0.85
CA LEU A 142 -8.31 0.06 0.51
C LEU A 142 -9.74 -0.32 0.90
N GLY A 143 -10.73 -0.02 0.06
CA GLY A 143 -12.13 -0.36 0.30
C GLY A 143 -12.36 -1.87 0.40
N ASP A 144 -11.73 -2.65 -0.47
CA ASP A 144 -11.81 -4.11 -0.46
C ASP A 144 -11.22 -4.71 0.83
N ALA A 145 -10.07 -4.21 1.28
CA ALA A 145 -9.45 -4.66 2.53
C ALA A 145 -10.30 -4.38 3.78
N LEU A 146 -11.07 -3.28 3.79
CA LEU A 146 -11.88 -2.88 4.94
C LEU A 146 -13.26 -3.54 4.98
N ILE A 147 -13.95 -3.62 3.85
CA ILE A 147 -15.35 -4.06 3.79
C ILE A 147 -15.64 -5.05 2.66
N GLY A 148 -14.67 -5.39 1.82
CA GLY A 148 -14.87 -6.13 0.56
C GLY A 148 -15.54 -7.48 0.75
N GLU A 149 -15.15 -8.27 1.76
CA GLU A 149 -15.77 -9.57 2.05
C GLU A 149 -17.27 -9.46 2.36
N ARG A 150 -17.62 -8.50 3.20
CA ARG A 150 -19.04 -8.29 3.59
C ARG A 150 -19.86 -7.71 2.44
N LEU A 151 -19.27 -6.77 1.70
CA LEU A 151 -19.95 -6.10 0.59
C LEU A 151 -20.17 -7.04 -0.59
N SER A 152 -19.14 -7.78 -1.02
CA SER A 152 -19.28 -8.77 -2.10
C SER A 152 -20.28 -9.86 -1.74
N GLY A 153 -20.23 -10.39 -0.51
CA GLY A 153 -21.20 -11.38 -0.05
C GLY A 153 -22.63 -10.84 -0.03
N SER A 154 -22.85 -9.57 0.37
CA SER A 154 -24.18 -8.94 0.35
C SER A 154 -24.74 -8.71 -1.04
N LEU A 155 -23.87 -8.61 -2.03
CA LEU A 155 -24.20 -8.38 -3.44
C LEU A 155 -24.21 -9.67 -4.28
N ASP A 156 -24.08 -10.83 -3.64
CA ASP A 156 -23.94 -12.14 -4.32
C ASP A 156 -22.79 -12.18 -5.35
N LEU A 157 -21.68 -11.46 -5.06
CA LEU A 157 -20.48 -11.41 -5.89
C LEU A 157 -19.37 -12.29 -5.31
N ALA A 158 -18.49 -12.76 -6.21
CA ALA A 158 -17.28 -13.48 -5.77
C ALA A 158 -16.36 -12.55 -4.95
N ARG A 159 -15.61 -13.12 -3.97
CA ARG A 159 -14.67 -12.35 -3.13
C ARG A 159 -13.64 -11.56 -3.97
N ASN A 160 -13.24 -12.09 -5.11
CA ASN A 160 -12.25 -11.48 -6.01
C ASN A 160 -12.83 -10.42 -6.96
N SER A 161 -14.13 -10.13 -6.91
CA SER A 161 -14.78 -9.22 -7.87
C SER A 161 -14.13 -7.84 -7.93
N ALA A 162 -13.68 -7.28 -6.80
CA ALA A 162 -12.99 -5.99 -6.79
C ALA A 162 -11.63 -6.07 -7.52
N ARG A 163 -10.87 -7.15 -7.34
CA ARG A 163 -9.60 -7.39 -8.04
C ARG A 163 -9.83 -7.56 -9.55
N ASP A 164 -10.88 -8.28 -9.94
CA ASP A 164 -11.23 -8.50 -11.34
C ASP A 164 -11.69 -7.20 -12.02
N MET A 165 -12.33 -6.30 -11.27
CA MET A 165 -12.66 -4.95 -11.76
C MET A 165 -11.41 -4.10 -11.94
N ALA A 166 -10.50 -4.09 -10.97
CA ALA A 166 -9.23 -3.38 -11.04
C ALA A 166 -8.35 -3.89 -12.18
N GLU A 167 -8.30 -5.21 -12.41
CA GLU A 167 -7.56 -5.82 -13.52
C GLU A 167 -8.08 -5.35 -14.88
N ARG A 168 -9.40 -5.30 -15.07
CA ARG A 168 -10.00 -4.78 -16.32
C ARG A 168 -9.66 -3.31 -16.55
N GLN A 169 -9.75 -2.47 -15.49
CA GLN A 169 -9.43 -1.06 -15.59
C GLN A 169 -7.97 -0.82 -15.97
N LEU A 170 -7.04 -1.44 -15.24
CA LEU A 170 -5.61 -1.35 -15.55
C LEU A 170 -5.24 -2.01 -16.89
N GLY A 171 -5.97 -3.04 -17.33
CA GLY A 171 -5.79 -3.63 -18.65
C GLY A 171 -6.04 -2.61 -19.76
N HIS A 172 -7.10 -1.83 -19.64
CA HIS A 172 -7.38 -0.75 -20.59
C HIS A 172 -6.30 0.35 -20.54
N ALA A 173 -5.79 0.69 -19.35
CA ALA A 173 -4.68 1.64 -19.20
C ALA A 173 -3.42 1.16 -19.93
N LEU A 174 -3.05 -0.12 -19.76
CA LEU A 174 -1.91 -0.71 -20.43
C LEU A 174 -2.09 -0.75 -21.97
N GLU A 175 -3.29 -1.03 -22.46
CA GLU A 175 -3.59 -1.01 -23.88
C GLU A 175 -3.44 0.40 -24.48
N ARG A 176 -3.92 1.45 -23.78
CA ARG A 176 -3.71 2.85 -24.19
C ARG A 176 -2.22 3.17 -24.25
N TRP A 177 -1.49 2.88 -23.19
CA TRP A 177 -0.05 3.12 -23.10
C TRP A 177 0.71 2.46 -24.27
N LYS A 178 0.40 1.20 -24.61
CA LYS A 178 1.03 0.49 -25.74
C LYS A 178 0.74 1.16 -27.08
N GLN A 179 -0.50 1.61 -27.31
CA GLN A 179 -0.87 2.29 -28.56
C GLN A 179 -0.10 3.60 -28.78
N GLU A 180 0.25 4.31 -27.68
CA GLU A 180 1.01 5.55 -27.73
C GLU A 180 2.50 5.33 -27.99
N HIS A 181 3.06 4.18 -27.59
CA HIS A 181 4.50 3.91 -27.60
C HIS A 181 4.95 2.90 -28.66
N GLU A 182 4.03 2.18 -29.28
CA GLU A 182 4.31 1.23 -30.38
C GLU A 182 3.97 1.82 -31.77
N ALA A 183 3.49 3.06 -31.86
CA ALA A 183 3.16 3.76 -33.10
C ALA A 183 4.34 4.60 -33.59
#